data_9ee98de6e5d68c3e6bacdba5b3102308
#
_entry.id   9ee98de6e5d68c3e6bacdba5b3102308
#
_cell.length_a   1.000
_cell.length_b   1.000
_cell.length_c   1.000
_cell.angle_alpha   90.00
_cell.angle_beta   90.00
_cell.angle_gamma   90.00
#
_symmetry.space_group_name_H-M   'P 1'
#
loop_
_entity.id
_entity.type
_entity.pdbx_description
1 polymer ?
#
loop_
_entity_poly.entity_id
_entity_poly.type
_entity_poly.pdbx_seq_one_letter_code
_entity_poly.pdbx_strand_id
1 'polypeptide(L)'
;MRNRLPWRWQLAALPLLLAAIWFSNLRETPPLAPQPAPEARNANAALYQVIAQNRGGAAVCGAGQVKKVLKDDTEGSRHQRFILDIGAGKTILVAHNIDLAPRLPDLQTADNVAFCGQYETNARGGVIHWTHRDPGGRHADGWLELRGKRYQ
;
A
#
# COMPACT_ATOMS: atom_id res chain seq x y z
N MET A 1 51.24 -69.15 -9.86
CA MET A 1 51.40 -67.94 -10.66
C MET A 1 50.32 -66.94 -10.24
N ARG A 2 50.71 -65.90 -9.52
CA ARG A 2 49.78 -64.89 -8.96
C ARG A 2 49.78 -63.69 -9.89
N ASN A 3 48.70 -63.50 -10.71
CA ASN A 3 48.54 -62.29 -11.48
C ASN A 3 48.04 -61.17 -10.59
N ARG A 4 48.86 -60.13 -10.40
CA ARG A 4 48.45 -58.90 -9.77
C ARG A 4 47.94 -57.95 -10.84
N LEU A 5 46.62 -57.54 -10.74
CA LEU A 5 46.05 -56.48 -11.58
C LEU A 5 46.62 -55.12 -11.08
N PRO A 6 46.90 -54.18 -12.00
CA PRO A 6 47.48 -52.90 -11.64
C PRO A 6 46.41 -51.91 -11.07
N TRP A 7 46.78 -51.22 -10.05
CA TRP A 7 46.10 -50.23 -9.26
C TRP A 7 45.85 -48.90 -10.01
N ARG A 8 45.31 -48.80 -11.13
CA ARG A 8 45.22 -47.55 -11.86
C ARG A 8 43.81 -47.00 -12.14
N TRP A 9 42.74 -47.52 -11.52
CA TRP A 9 41.35 -47.15 -11.84
C TRP A 9 40.49 -46.64 -10.68
N GLN A 10 41.06 -46.06 -9.58
CA GLN A 10 40.31 -45.62 -8.43
C GLN A 10 40.34 -44.14 -8.15
N LEU A 11 40.66 -43.25 -9.08
CA LEU A 11 40.72 -41.79 -8.83
C LEU A 11 39.94 -40.96 -9.85
N ALA A 12 38.81 -41.37 -10.35
CA ALA A 12 38.07 -40.57 -11.32
C ALA A 12 36.55 -40.40 -11.01
N ALA A 13 36.10 -40.57 -9.76
CA ALA A 13 34.67 -40.50 -9.43
C ALA A 13 34.29 -39.44 -8.36
N LEU A 14 35.14 -38.52 -8.00
CA LEU A 14 34.82 -37.56 -6.89
C LEU A 14 34.59 -36.08 -7.26
N PRO A 15 34.68 -35.54 -8.48
CA PRO A 15 34.34 -34.12 -8.67
C PRO A 15 32.90 -33.84 -9.11
N LEU A 16 32.07 -34.83 -9.41
CA LEU A 16 30.69 -34.59 -9.92
C LEU A 16 29.62 -34.45 -8.84
N LEU A 17 29.89 -34.82 -7.59
CA LEU A 17 28.92 -34.68 -6.49
C LEU A 17 28.98 -33.31 -5.78
N LEU A 18 30.03 -32.53 -5.92
CA LEU A 18 30.14 -31.19 -5.32
C LEU A 18 29.49 -30.08 -6.16
N ALA A 19 29.30 -30.30 -7.48
CA ALA A 19 28.63 -29.34 -8.34
C ALA A 19 27.10 -29.33 -8.17
N ALA A 20 26.51 -30.45 -7.74
CA ALA A 20 25.06 -30.54 -7.54
C ALA A 20 24.55 -29.82 -6.27
N ILE A 21 25.44 -29.62 -5.26
CA ILE A 21 25.07 -28.94 -4.00
C ILE A 21 25.16 -27.43 -4.14
N TRP A 22 25.88 -26.91 -5.14
CA TRP A 22 26.02 -25.47 -5.34
C TRP A 22 24.83 -24.84 -6.07
N PHE A 23 24.09 -25.62 -6.87
CA PHE A 23 22.90 -25.16 -7.60
C PHE A 23 21.61 -25.16 -6.78
N SER A 24 21.54 -25.88 -5.66
CA SER A 24 20.34 -25.95 -4.81
C SER A 24 20.20 -24.80 -3.80
N ASN A 25 21.16 -23.85 -3.75
CA ASN A 25 21.12 -22.67 -2.89
C ASN A 25 20.84 -21.36 -3.65
N LEU A 26 20.31 -21.41 -4.86
CA LEU A 26 19.63 -20.26 -5.44
C LEU A 26 18.34 -20.08 -4.63
N ARG A 27 18.45 -19.32 -3.54
CA ARG A 27 17.27 -18.84 -2.80
C ARG A 27 16.42 -18.11 -3.84
N GLU A 28 15.27 -18.72 -4.17
CA GLU A 28 14.24 -18.01 -4.90
C GLU A 28 13.97 -16.74 -4.09
N THR A 29 14.36 -15.60 -4.62
CA THR A 29 13.97 -14.32 -4.04
C THR A 29 12.44 -14.32 -4.03
N PRO A 30 11.78 -14.16 -2.87
CA PRO A 30 10.33 -14.12 -2.84
C PRO A 30 9.87 -13.05 -3.84
N PRO A 31 8.79 -13.30 -4.60
CA PRO A 31 8.29 -12.34 -5.55
C PRO A 31 8.10 -11.02 -4.83
N LEU A 32 8.71 -9.96 -5.39
CA LEU A 32 8.53 -8.59 -4.89
C LEU A 32 7.02 -8.35 -4.78
N ALA A 33 6.57 -7.94 -3.60
CA ALA A 33 5.19 -7.50 -3.41
C ALA A 33 4.82 -6.51 -4.52
N PRO A 34 3.60 -6.58 -5.09
CA PRO A 34 3.19 -5.69 -6.16
C PRO A 34 3.45 -4.24 -5.76
N GLN A 35 4.39 -3.58 -6.42
CA GLN A 35 4.63 -2.17 -6.18
C GLN A 35 3.48 -1.39 -6.81
N PRO A 36 2.94 -0.36 -6.12
CA PRO A 36 1.92 0.49 -6.71
C PRO A 36 2.43 1.07 -8.03
N ALA A 37 1.55 1.12 -9.03
CA ALA A 37 1.86 1.61 -10.36
C ALA A 37 2.56 2.99 -10.28
N PRO A 38 3.45 3.33 -11.23
CA PRO A 38 4.16 4.61 -11.27
C PRO A 38 3.24 5.82 -11.16
N GLU A 39 2.03 5.74 -11.70
CA GLU A 39 0.99 6.79 -11.63
C GLU A 39 0.51 7.04 -10.19
N ALA A 40 0.32 6.00 -9.38
CA ALA A 40 -0.08 6.15 -7.99
C ALA A 40 1.04 6.80 -7.14
N ARG A 41 2.30 6.55 -7.47
CA ARG A 41 3.44 7.21 -6.80
C ARG A 41 3.50 8.70 -7.12
N ASN A 42 3.20 9.10 -8.35
CA ASN A 42 3.16 10.50 -8.75
C ASN A 42 1.93 11.21 -8.14
N ALA A 43 0.79 10.53 -8.06
CA ALA A 43 -0.43 11.06 -7.43
C ALA A 43 -0.23 11.38 -5.93
N ASN A 44 0.64 10.66 -5.24
CA ASN A 44 0.88 10.83 -3.80
C ASN A 44 2.06 11.78 -3.47
N ALA A 45 2.73 12.37 -4.47
CA ALA A 45 3.92 13.19 -4.22
C ALA A 45 3.63 14.38 -3.27
N ALA A 46 2.55 15.10 -3.50
CA ALA A 46 2.13 16.21 -2.63
C ALA A 46 1.75 15.72 -1.22
N LEU A 47 1.07 14.59 -1.12
CA LEU A 47 0.73 13.96 0.17
C LEU A 47 1.99 13.58 0.96
N TYR A 48 2.99 12.99 0.32
CA TYR A 48 4.26 12.66 0.98
C TYR A 48 4.98 13.89 1.52
N GLN A 49 4.93 15.00 0.78
CA GLN A 49 5.52 16.27 1.22
C GLN A 49 4.84 16.81 2.46
N VAL A 50 3.49 16.88 2.50
CA VAL A 50 2.76 17.41 3.67
C VAL A 50 2.91 16.50 4.89
N ILE A 51 2.98 15.18 4.70
CA ILE A 51 3.27 14.24 5.79
C ILE A 51 4.68 14.48 6.35
N ALA A 52 5.69 14.57 5.47
CA ALA A 52 7.08 14.78 5.89
C ALA A 52 7.28 16.11 6.62
N GLN A 53 6.54 17.15 6.23
CA GLN A 53 6.56 18.49 6.84
C GLN A 53 5.65 18.60 8.07
N ASN A 54 4.88 17.54 8.40
CA ASN A 54 3.84 17.55 9.44
C ASN A 54 2.87 18.74 9.29
N ARG A 55 2.47 19.07 8.05
CA ARG A 55 1.69 20.25 7.70
C ARG A 55 0.21 19.93 7.60
N GLY A 56 -0.50 20.02 8.73
CA GLY A 56 -1.97 19.91 8.77
C GLY A 56 -2.67 21.06 8.04
N GLY A 57 -3.95 20.87 7.70
CA GLY A 57 -4.77 21.84 6.98
C GLY A 57 -4.50 21.90 5.47
N ALA A 58 -3.63 21.06 4.93
CA ALA A 58 -3.27 21.09 3.52
C ALA A 58 -4.26 20.30 2.66
N ALA A 59 -4.81 20.92 1.62
CA ALA A 59 -5.57 20.22 0.59
C ALA A 59 -4.63 19.32 -0.23
N VAL A 60 -4.96 18.05 -0.36
CA VAL A 60 -4.18 17.05 -1.06
C VAL A 60 -5.07 16.07 -1.82
N CYS A 61 -4.55 15.58 -2.94
CA CYS A 61 -5.13 14.42 -3.62
C CYS A 61 -4.13 13.26 -3.59
N GLY A 62 -4.65 12.06 -3.71
CA GLY A 62 -3.83 10.86 -3.75
C GLY A 62 -4.66 9.61 -4.05
N ALA A 63 -4.00 8.48 -3.99
CA ALA A 63 -4.64 7.18 -4.15
C ALA A 63 -3.91 6.12 -3.34
N GLY A 64 -4.64 5.05 -2.99
CA GLY A 64 -4.06 3.94 -2.28
C GLY A 64 -4.94 2.71 -2.30
N GLN A 65 -4.39 1.61 -1.83
CA GLN A 65 -5.13 0.37 -1.69
C GLN A 65 -5.66 0.25 -0.26
N VAL A 66 -6.91 -0.15 -0.10
CA VAL A 66 -7.51 -0.37 1.22
C VAL A 66 -6.78 -1.51 1.93
N LYS A 67 -6.10 -1.15 3.01
CA LYS A 67 -5.41 -2.10 3.88
C LYS A 67 -6.35 -2.66 4.96
N LYS A 68 -7.26 -1.84 5.43
CA LYS A 68 -8.23 -2.24 6.47
C LYS A 68 -9.44 -1.31 6.46
N VAL A 69 -10.64 -1.88 6.47
CA VAL A 69 -11.88 -1.17 6.78
C VAL A 69 -12.06 -1.18 8.29
N LEU A 70 -12.38 -0.04 8.86
CA LEU A 70 -12.57 0.14 10.31
C LEU A 70 -14.07 0.25 10.62
N LYS A 71 -14.41 0.11 11.91
CA LYS A 71 -15.74 0.45 12.39
C LYS A 71 -15.98 1.96 12.16
N ASP A 72 -17.20 2.31 11.76
CA ASP A 72 -17.58 3.71 11.63
C ASP A 72 -17.40 4.44 12.97
N ASP A 73 -17.06 5.71 12.85
CA ASP A 73 -17.14 6.65 13.95
C ASP A 73 -18.55 7.22 13.99
N THR A 74 -19.20 7.12 15.13
CA THR A 74 -20.55 7.63 15.35
C THR A 74 -20.61 8.68 16.44
N GLU A 75 -19.44 9.15 16.93
CA GLU A 75 -19.36 10.25 17.87
C GLU A 75 -19.39 11.57 17.09
N GLY A 76 -20.41 12.39 17.33
CA GLY A 76 -20.68 13.60 16.54
C GLY A 76 -21.14 13.25 15.12
N SER A 77 -20.51 13.84 14.10
CA SER A 77 -20.77 13.50 12.69
C SER A 77 -20.27 12.11 12.38
N ARG A 78 -21.07 11.35 11.63
CA ARG A 78 -20.74 9.97 11.30
C ARG A 78 -19.68 9.90 10.20
N HIS A 79 -18.67 9.04 10.41
CA HIS A 79 -17.60 8.85 9.42
C HIS A 79 -17.43 7.37 9.09
N GLN A 80 -17.42 7.06 7.80
CA GLN A 80 -16.86 5.81 7.30
C GLN A 80 -15.33 5.92 7.37
N ARG A 81 -14.68 4.94 8.02
CA ARG A 81 -13.23 4.97 8.25
C ARG A 81 -12.52 3.77 7.64
N PHE A 82 -11.39 4.02 7.01
CA PHE A 82 -10.54 2.97 6.49
C PHE A 82 -9.08 3.44 6.38
N ILE A 83 -8.16 2.48 6.32
CA ILE A 83 -6.74 2.74 6.18
C ILE A 83 -6.34 2.40 4.74
N LEU A 84 -5.69 3.34 4.06
CA LEU A 84 -5.06 3.15 2.76
C LEU A 84 -3.57 2.88 2.92
N ASP A 85 -3.06 1.90 2.18
CA ASP A 85 -1.65 1.80 1.84
C ASP A 85 -1.41 2.75 0.65
N ILE A 86 -0.65 3.80 0.91
CA ILE A 86 -0.32 4.83 -0.10
C ILE A 86 1.03 4.59 -0.78
N GLY A 87 1.65 3.44 -0.52
CA GLY A 87 2.96 3.07 -1.03
C GLY A 87 4.11 3.57 -0.14
N ALA A 88 5.35 3.24 -0.54
CA ALA A 88 6.57 3.58 0.20
C ALA A 88 6.53 3.15 1.69
N GLY A 89 5.82 2.06 2.02
CA GLY A 89 5.64 1.57 3.39
C GLY A 89 4.78 2.47 4.28
N LYS A 90 4.05 3.43 3.69
CA LYS A 90 3.23 4.40 4.43
C LYS A 90 1.74 4.07 4.33
N THR A 91 1.03 4.34 5.40
CA THR A 91 -0.43 4.24 5.44
C THR A 91 -1.04 5.55 5.90
N ILE A 92 -2.27 5.83 5.46
CA ILE A 92 -3.05 6.99 5.88
C ILE A 92 -4.46 6.57 6.29
N LEU A 93 -4.99 7.15 7.35
CA LEU A 93 -6.39 7.02 7.69
C LEU A 93 -7.22 7.93 6.77
N VAL A 94 -8.36 7.42 6.30
CA VAL A 94 -9.41 8.25 5.68
C VAL A 94 -10.62 8.24 6.60
N ALA A 95 -11.16 9.42 6.89
CA ALA A 95 -12.40 9.61 7.65
C ALA A 95 -13.39 10.39 6.78
N HIS A 96 -14.26 9.65 6.10
CA HIS A 96 -15.25 10.17 5.15
C HIS A 96 -16.56 10.45 5.87
N ASN A 97 -16.99 11.71 5.87
CA ASN A 97 -18.22 12.11 6.53
C ASN A 97 -19.45 11.63 5.73
N ILE A 98 -20.13 10.63 6.27
CA ILE A 98 -21.30 10.01 5.64
C ILE A 98 -22.63 10.68 5.99
N ASP A 99 -22.61 11.78 6.73
CA ASP A 99 -23.75 12.67 6.89
C ASP A 99 -23.81 13.73 5.78
N LEU A 100 -22.66 14.02 5.13
CA LEU A 100 -22.53 15.04 4.09
C LEU A 100 -22.37 14.45 2.68
N ALA A 101 -21.84 13.23 2.57
CA ALA A 101 -21.63 12.57 1.29
C ALA A 101 -22.01 11.09 1.34
N PRO A 102 -22.37 10.48 0.21
CA PRO A 102 -22.70 9.06 0.18
C PRO A 102 -21.54 8.17 0.60
N ARG A 103 -21.82 7.17 1.45
CA ARG A 103 -20.87 6.11 1.81
C ARG A 103 -20.34 5.37 0.57
N LEU A 104 -19.10 4.92 0.60
CA LEU A 104 -18.57 3.95 -0.35
C LEU A 104 -19.22 2.58 -0.06
N PRO A 105 -20.05 2.04 -0.96
CA PRO A 105 -20.68 0.75 -0.75
C PRO A 105 -19.67 -0.39 -0.91
N ASP A 106 -19.84 -1.45 -0.16
CA ASP A 106 -19.09 -2.70 -0.29
C ASP A 106 -17.56 -2.50 -0.35
N LEU A 107 -17.07 -1.50 0.39
CA LEU A 107 -15.64 -1.23 0.51
C LEU A 107 -14.95 -2.38 1.25
N GLN A 108 -13.94 -2.95 0.63
CA GLN A 108 -13.20 -4.08 1.19
C GLN A 108 -11.69 -3.91 1.05
N THR A 109 -10.95 -4.74 1.76
CA THR A 109 -9.49 -4.82 1.64
C THR A 109 -9.09 -5.11 0.19
N ALA A 110 -8.01 -4.51 -0.25
CA ALA A 110 -7.46 -4.53 -1.61
C ALA A 110 -8.22 -3.69 -2.67
N ASP A 111 -9.34 -3.05 -2.33
CA ASP A 111 -9.92 -2.03 -3.22
C ASP A 111 -8.94 -0.86 -3.42
N ASN A 112 -8.90 -0.31 -4.64
CA ASN A 112 -8.17 0.91 -4.93
C ASN A 112 -9.12 2.10 -4.76
N VAL A 113 -8.70 3.07 -3.95
CA VAL A 113 -9.44 4.30 -3.70
C VAL A 113 -8.57 5.49 -4.02
N ALA A 114 -9.05 6.39 -4.90
CA ALA A 114 -8.49 7.72 -5.07
C ALA A 114 -9.28 8.73 -4.22
N PHE A 115 -8.64 9.80 -3.83
CA PHE A 115 -9.23 10.82 -2.98
C PHE A 115 -8.69 12.21 -3.26
N CYS A 116 -9.50 13.23 -2.98
CA CYS A 116 -9.08 14.57 -2.64
C CYS A 116 -9.73 14.97 -1.32
N GLY A 117 -8.98 15.63 -0.46
CA GLY A 117 -9.43 16.07 0.85
C GLY A 117 -8.36 16.89 1.56
N GLN A 118 -8.52 17.09 2.83
CA GLN A 118 -7.58 17.84 3.66
C GLN A 118 -6.79 16.89 4.56
N TYR A 119 -5.48 17.01 4.54
CA TYR A 119 -4.61 16.27 5.46
C TYR A 119 -4.59 16.96 6.82
N GLU A 120 -4.85 16.17 7.87
CA GLU A 120 -4.71 16.60 9.25
C GLU A 120 -3.69 15.74 9.99
N THR A 121 -2.87 16.37 10.82
CA THR A 121 -1.83 15.68 11.57
C THR A 121 -2.41 14.95 12.78
N ASN A 122 -1.86 13.79 13.09
CA ASN A 122 -2.08 13.10 14.36
C ASN A 122 -0.87 12.24 14.72
N ALA A 123 -0.85 11.67 15.93
CA ALA A 123 0.24 10.85 16.42
C ALA A 123 0.43 9.52 15.67
N ARG A 124 -0.47 9.16 14.74
CA ARG A 124 -0.46 7.90 13.99
C ARG A 124 -0.19 8.06 12.49
N GLY A 125 0.35 9.22 12.07
CA GLY A 125 0.70 9.48 10.66
C GLY A 125 -0.31 10.30 9.88
N GLY A 126 -1.34 10.83 10.56
CA GLY A 126 -2.32 11.74 9.98
C GLY A 126 -3.59 11.07 9.48
N VAL A 127 -4.49 11.90 8.99
CA VAL A 127 -5.80 11.50 8.47
C VAL A 127 -6.18 12.42 7.30
N ILE A 128 -6.90 11.87 6.33
CA ILE A 128 -7.58 12.62 5.28
C ILE A 128 -9.03 12.83 5.72
N HIS A 129 -9.40 14.10 5.89
CA HIS A 129 -10.76 14.57 6.13
C HIS A 129 -11.30 15.35 4.92
N TRP A 130 -12.51 15.92 5.04
CA TRP A 130 -13.12 16.83 4.07
C TRP A 130 -13.17 16.23 2.65
N THR A 131 -13.48 14.94 2.55
CA THR A 131 -13.61 14.19 1.30
C THR A 131 -15.02 14.29 0.71
N HIS A 132 -15.62 15.47 0.80
CA HIS A 132 -16.95 15.81 0.31
C HIS A 132 -16.98 17.24 -0.19
N ARG A 133 -18.03 17.64 -0.89
CA ARG A 133 -18.26 19.04 -1.27
C ARG A 133 -18.48 19.90 -0.05
N ASP A 134 -18.05 21.15 -0.12
CA ASP A 134 -18.39 22.17 0.87
C ASP A 134 -19.33 23.24 0.29
N PRO A 135 -20.65 23.07 0.44
CA PRO A 135 -21.60 24.08 -0.02
C PRO A 135 -21.41 25.45 0.67
N GLY A 136 -20.73 25.48 1.82
CA GLY A 136 -20.39 26.70 2.55
C GLY A 136 -19.12 27.39 2.10
N GLY A 137 -18.33 26.78 1.20
CA GLY A 137 -17.08 27.36 0.68
C GLY A 137 -15.98 27.56 1.72
N ARG A 138 -15.99 26.80 2.81
CA ARG A 138 -15.01 26.91 3.92
C ARG A 138 -13.74 26.15 3.64
N HIS A 139 -13.80 25.15 2.73
CA HIS A 139 -12.67 24.34 2.29
C HIS A 139 -12.81 23.99 0.80
N ALA A 140 -11.74 23.50 0.19
CA ALA A 140 -11.81 22.99 -1.17
C ALA A 140 -12.71 21.74 -1.24
N ASP A 141 -13.46 21.59 -2.34
CA ASP A 141 -14.26 20.40 -2.59
C ASP A 141 -13.40 19.14 -2.58
N GLY A 142 -13.77 18.20 -1.72
CA GLY A 142 -13.16 16.89 -1.65
C GLY A 142 -14.05 15.81 -2.27
N TRP A 143 -13.50 14.63 -2.44
CA TRP A 143 -14.19 13.45 -2.95
C TRP A 143 -13.42 12.17 -2.66
N LEU A 144 -14.11 11.07 -2.72
CA LEU A 144 -13.53 9.73 -2.84
C LEU A 144 -13.95 9.13 -4.18
N GLU A 145 -13.10 8.28 -4.75
CA GLU A 145 -13.42 7.53 -5.96
C GLU A 145 -13.13 6.04 -5.76
N LEU A 146 -14.14 5.22 -5.98
CA LEU A 146 -14.07 3.77 -5.91
C LEU A 146 -14.63 3.19 -7.20
N ARG A 147 -13.86 2.33 -7.89
CA ARG A 147 -14.26 1.65 -9.12
C ARG A 147 -14.80 2.65 -10.19
N GLY A 148 -14.14 3.81 -10.33
CA GLY A 148 -14.50 4.86 -11.29
C GLY A 148 -15.72 5.70 -10.92
N LYS A 149 -16.34 5.47 -9.77
CA LYS A 149 -17.45 6.29 -9.27
C LYS A 149 -17.01 7.21 -8.15
N ARG A 150 -17.37 8.50 -8.23
CA ARG A 150 -17.11 9.51 -7.20
C ARG A 150 -18.23 9.60 -6.17
N TYR A 151 -17.79 9.85 -4.94
CA TYR A 151 -18.59 10.05 -3.74
C TYR A 151 -18.15 11.37 -3.10
N GLN A 152 -19.04 12.37 -3.10
CA GLN A 152 -18.74 13.74 -2.65
C GLN A 152 -19.98 14.51 -2.21
#